data_0c5565f611b1542bf8aed261550ae464
#
_entry.id   0c5565f611b1542bf8aed261550ae464
#
_cell.length_a   1.000
_cell.length_b   1.000
_cell.length_c   1.000
_cell.angle_alpha   90.00
_cell.angle_beta   90.00
_cell.angle_gamma   90.00
#
_symmetry.space_group_name_H-M   'P 1'
#
loop_
_entity.id
_entity.type
_entity.pdbx_description
1 polymer ?
#
loop_
_entity_poly.entity_id
_entity_poly.type
_entity_poly.pdbx_seq_one_letter_code
_entity_poly.pdbx_strand_id
1 'polypeptide(L)'
;MKTFYFPKRKLQLVPAAIILLGLTISTKISAQTITTFDAPGAGTGPFQGTSALDIDPSGRTIGFFRDANNVRHGFIRSQDGSFTIFDAPGAGTAAGQGTRAYATNSSGSITGYFTDSSNVAHGYVRSKQGVITVFDAPGAGTGAGQGTFPFNSPNLINPEGAITGYYVDSAGAWHGFLRDKNGLITTFGAPGAGTGVGQGTQSFAITPGGDVTGFYFDATSAVHGFLRDANGLITTFDLPNSGTGPQQGTYGGGFTPNGSILGVLIDANTVNHGFLLNKDGTVTTFDAPDAGTGFDQGTLPWGINTNRAITGWYVDNAYVSHGFVRDSNGVLTEFDVPGAGTGPFQGTTVYNIAPNGAVAGYYVDSNNTAHGFVRKPAGH
;
A
#
# COMPACT_ATOMS: atom_id res chain seq x y z
N MET A 1 -86.46 -8.27 40.40
CA MET A 1 -85.04 -8.50 40.69
C MET A 1 -84.77 -9.97 40.46
N LYS A 2 -84.12 -10.36 39.39
CA LYS A 2 -83.73 -11.75 39.14
C LYS A 2 -82.20 -11.78 39.18
N THR A 3 -81.66 -12.46 40.19
CA THR A 3 -80.28 -12.67 40.45
C THR A 3 -79.78 -13.84 39.57
N PHE A 4 -78.84 -13.64 38.68
CA PHE A 4 -78.23 -14.72 37.92
C PHE A 4 -76.99 -15.24 38.65
N TYR A 5 -76.92 -16.48 38.89
CA TYR A 5 -75.88 -17.25 39.54
C TYR A 5 -74.96 -17.81 38.44
N PHE A 6 -73.63 -17.53 38.45
CA PHE A 6 -72.66 -18.15 37.58
C PHE A 6 -71.85 -19.18 38.37
N PRO A 7 -71.63 -20.41 37.85
CA PRO A 7 -70.84 -21.42 38.54
C PRO A 7 -69.35 -21.18 38.25
N LYS A 8 -68.51 -21.18 39.29
CA LYS A 8 -67.04 -21.14 39.23
C LYS A 8 -66.50 -22.43 38.61
N ARG A 9 -65.93 -22.40 37.41
CA ARG A 9 -65.13 -23.48 36.89
C ARG A 9 -63.69 -23.31 37.41
N LYS A 10 -63.20 -24.35 38.07
CA LYS A 10 -61.80 -24.51 38.45
C LYS A 10 -60.96 -24.77 37.17
N LEU A 11 -60.05 -23.90 36.84
CA LEU A 11 -59.04 -24.05 35.79
C LEU A 11 -57.96 -24.98 36.39
N GLN A 12 -57.78 -26.18 35.86
CA GLN A 12 -56.62 -27.02 36.15
C GLN A 12 -55.43 -26.49 35.24
N LEU A 13 -54.42 -26.00 35.88
CA LEU A 13 -53.14 -25.69 35.23
C LEU A 13 -52.37 -27.00 35.01
N VAL A 14 -52.18 -27.35 33.74
CA VAL A 14 -51.24 -28.41 33.34
C VAL A 14 -49.87 -27.72 33.19
N PRO A 15 -48.82 -28.18 33.86
CA PRO A 15 -47.49 -27.58 33.66
C PRO A 15 -46.95 -27.97 32.26
N ALA A 16 -46.84 -27.03 31.36
CA ALA A 16 -46.12 -27.21 30.11
C ALA A 16 -44.60 -27.20 30.41
N ALA A 17 -43.98 -28.36 30.30
CA ALA A 17 -42.53 -28.47 30.32
C ALA A 17 -41.94 -27.80 29.06
N ILE A 18 -41.37 -26.62 29.21
CA ILE A 18 -40.59 -25.96 28.15
C ILE A 18 -39.23 -26.69 28.08
N ILE A 19 -39.08 -27.58 27.10
CA ILE A 19 -37.77 -28.15 26.74
C ILE A 19 -37.03 -27.04 25.98
N LEU A 20 -36.15 -26.32 26.65
CA LEU A 20 -35.19 -25.41 26.01
C LEU A 20 -34.13 -26.26 25.31
N LEU A 21 -34.30 -26.52 24.01
CA LEU A 21 -33.26 -27.09 23.18
C LEU A 21 -32.21 -25.95 22.99
N GLY A 22 -31.20 -25.94 23.82
CA GLY A 22 -30.04 -25.05 23.65
C GLY A 22 -29.27 -25.46 22.39
N LEU A 23 -29.58 -24.82 21.26
CA LEU A 23 -28.69 -24.86 20.10
C LEU A 23 -27.42 -24.05 20.47
N THR A 24 -26.39 -24.75 20.95
CA THR A 24 -25.05 -24.16 21.03
C THR A 24 -24.52 -24.05 19.58
N ILE A 25 -24.77 -22.90 18.95
CA ILE A 25 -24.06 -22.52 17.74
C ILE A 25 -22.62 -22.20 18.19
N SER A 26 -21.75 -23.22 18.13
CA SER A 26 -20.31 -23.01 18.24
C SER A 26 -19.85 -22.26 16.97
N THR A 27 -19.96 -20.95 17.00
CA THR A 27 -19.23 -20.12 16.04
C THR A 27 -17.74 -20.34 16.33
N LYS A 28 -17.08 -21.13 15.50
CA LYS A 28 -15.60 -21.11 15.46
C LYS A 28 -15.22 -19.68 15.09
N ILE A 29 -14.92 -18.85 16.07
CA ILE A 29 -14.22 -17.58 15.84
C ILE A 29 -12.83 -18.01 15.38
N SER A 30 -12.63 -18.06 14.07
CA SER A 30 -11.30 -18.26 13.52
C SER A 30 -10.47 -17.03 13.93
N ALA A 31 -9.46 -17.27 14.74
CA ALA A 31 -8.54 -16.21 15.15
C ALA A 31 -7.84 -15.63 13.90
N GLN A 32 -7.53 -14.34 13.92
CA GLN A 32 -6.65 -13.74 12.93
C GLN A 32 -5.34 -14.52 12.90
N THR A 33 -4.87 -14.87 11.69
CA THR A 33 -3.62 -15.62 11.53
C THR A 33 -2.58 -14.72 10.88
N ILE A 34 -1.45 -14.55 11.54
CA ILE A 34 -0.26 -13.89 10.98
C ILE A 34 0.77 -14.97 10.67
N THR A 35 1.23 -15.01 9.43
CA THR A 35 2.31 -15.88 8.96
C THR A 35 3.49 -15.02 8.57
N THR A 36 4.63 -15.21 9.22
CA THR A 36 5.90 -14.55 8.90
C THR A 36 6.76 -15.42 8.00
N PHE A 37 7.62 -14.82 7.20
CA PHE A 37 8.49 -15.55 6.30
C PHE A 37 9.71 -14.74 5.87
N ASP A 38 10.77 -15.46 5.50
CA ASP A 38 11.94 -14.90 4.83
C ASP A 38 12.13 -15.56 3.47
N ALA A 39 12.49 -14.74 2.47
CA ALA A 39 12.83 -15.24 1.16
C ALA A 39 14.16 -16.02 1.23
N PRO A 40 14.28 -17.15 0.52
CA PRO A 40 15.55 -17.88 0.43
C PRO A 40 16.68 -16.98 -0.08
N GLY A 41 17.77 -16.88 0.69
CA GLY A 41 18.89 -16.00 0.40
C GLY A 41 18.82 -14.60 1.02
N ALA A 42 17.75 -14.27 1.73
CA ALA A 42 17.68 -13.02 2.47
C ALA A 42 18.78 -12.95 3.53
N GLY A 43 19.44 -11.80 3.62
CA GLY A 43 20.43 -11.51 4.67
C GLY A 43 19.75 -11.32 6.02
N THR A 44 20.51 -11.51 7.09
CA THR A 44 20.04 -11.43 8.49
C THR A 44 20.69 -10.30 9.28
N GLY A 45 21.46 -9.45 8.61
CA GLY A 45 22.06 -8.27 9.22
C GLY A 45 21.14 -7.04 9.22
N PRO A 46 21.54 -5.96 9.87
CA PRO A 46 20.79 -4.71 9.90
C PRO A 46 20.51 -4.19 8.47
N PHE A 47 19.26 -3.77 8.23
CA PHE A 47 18.74 -3.27 6.95
C PHE A 47 18.73 -4.30 5.81
N GLN A 48 18.96 -5.59 6.12
CA GLN A 48 18.79 -6.73 5.22
C GLN A 48 17.42 -7.37 5.42
N GLY A 49 17.18 -8.53 4.76
CA GLY A 49 15.97 -9.31 4.96
C GLY A 49 14.90 -9.08 3.90
N THR A 50 13.66 -9.47 4.21
CA THR A 50 12.55 -9.64 3.29
C THR A 50 11.50 -8.54 3.44
N SER A 51 11.14 -7.86 2.34
CA SER A 51 10.07 -6.86 2.29
C SER A 51 8.97 -7.35 1.33
N ALA A 52 7.82 -7.76 1.86
CA ALA A 52 6.64 -8.04 1.05
C ALA A 52 5.86 -6.73 0.83
N LEU A 53 5.56 -6.40 -0.44
CA LEU A 53 5.04 -5.09 -0.81
C LEU A 53 3.66 -5.15 -1.46
N ASP A 54 3.26 -6.32 -1.98
CA ASP A 54 1.95 -6.46 -2.59
C ASP A 54 1.40 -7.88 -2.41
N ILE A 55 0.07 -7.99 -2.44
CA ILE A 55 -0.67 -9.26 -2.34
C ILE A 55 -1.81 -9.26 -3.35
N ASP A 56 -1.86 -10.27 -4.21
CA ASP A 56 -2.93 -10.40 -5.19
C ASP A 56 -4.16 -11.16 -4.64
N PRO A 57 -5.29 -11.18 -5.39
CA PRO A 57 -6.50 -11.87 -4.96
C PRO A 57 -6.33 -13.37 -4.71
N SER A 58 -5.30 -14.03 -5.28
CA SER A 58 -4.98 -15.45 -5.03
C SER A 58 -4.20 -15.68 -3.74
N GLY A 59 -3.81 -14.60 -3.03
CA GLY A 59 -2.97 -14.66 -1.84
C GLY A 59 -1.48 -14.82 -2.14
N ARG A 60 -1.06 -14.65 -3.40
CA ARG A 60 0.32 -14.59 -3.81
C ARG A 60 0.90 -13.24 -3.41
N THR A 61 2.04 -13.24 -2.73
CA THR A 61 2.75 -12.03 -2.33
C THR A 61 3.97 -11.80 -3.19
N ILE A 62 4.28 -10.54 -3.46
CA ILE A 62 5.49 -10.13 -4.15
C ILE A 62 6.24 -9.10 -3.32
N GLY A 63 7.50 -8.93 -3.64
CA GLY A 63 8.37 -7.94 -3.02
C GLY A 63 9.82 -8.14 -3.42
N PHE A 64 10.70 -7.69 -2.58
CA PHE A 64 12.13 -7.94 -2.74
C PHE A 64 12.77 -8.30 -1.40
N PHE A 65 13.93 -8.89 -1.45
CA PHE A 65 14.79 -9.06 -0.28
C PHE A 65 16.17 -8.47 -0.54
N ARG A 66 16.87 -8.14 0.52
CA ARG A 66 18.30 -7.82 0.48
C ARG A 66 19.08 -9.01 1.00
N ASP A 67 20.06 -9.44 0.22
CA ASP A 67 20.98 -10.52 0.60
C ASP A 67 22.04 -10.02 1.62
N ALA A 68 22.96 -10.90 2.00
CA ALA A 68 24.06 -10.59 2.93
C ALA A 68 25.03 -9.51 2.38
N ASN A 69 25.04 -9.27 1.07
CA ASN A 69 25.84 -8.22 0.41
C ASN A 69 25.05 -6.93 0.17
N ASN A 70 23.82 -6.85 0.68
CA ASN A 70 22.87 -5.75 0.43
C ASN A 70 22.46 -5.58 -1.04
N VAL A 71 22.54 -6.64 -1.86
CA VAL A 71 21.99 -6.69 -3.22
C VAL A 71 20.50 -7.02 -3.13
N ARG A 72 19.68 -6.42 -3.98
CA ARG A 72 18.23 -6.65 -3.98
C ARG A 72 17.82 -7.65 -5.04
N HIS A 73 16.94 -8.57 -4.65
CA HIS A 73 16.38 -9.61 -5.50
C HIS A 73 14.85 -9.59 -5.41
N GLY A 74 14.16 -9.61 -6.54
CA GLY A 74 12.71 -9.74 -6.58
C GLY A 74 12.25 -11.14 -6.17
N PHE A 75 11.11 -11.25 -5.50
CA PHE A 75 10.50 -12.53 -5.19
C PHE A 75 8.99 -12.56 -5.47
N ILE A 76 8.51 -13.76 -5.69
CA ILE A 76 7.10 -14.14 -5.64
C ILE A 76 7.00 -15.25 -4.61
N ARG A 77 6.10 -15.10 -3.63
CA ARG A 77 5.73 -16.16 -2.69
C ARG A 77 4.31 -16.61 -2.99
N SER A 78 4.13 -17.87 -3.35
CA SER A 78 2.83 -18.48 -3.59
C SER A 78 2.07 -18.71 -2.27
N GLN A 79 0.77 -18.96 -2.35
CA GLN A 79 -0.08 -19.20 -1.16
C GLN A 79 0.36 -20.43 -0.36
N ASP A 80 0.95 -21.45 -1.01
CA ASP A 80 1.52 -22.64 -0.39
C ASP A 80 2.87 -22.41 0.30
N GLY A 81 3.41 -21.19 0.21
CA GLY A 81 4.70 -20.80 0.80
C GLY A 81 5.91 -20.99 -0.12
N SER A 82 5.75 -21.54 -1.33
CA SER A 82 6.85 -21.66 -2.28
C SER A 82 7.31 -20.31 -2.82
N PHE A 83 8.61 -20.19 -3.13
CA PHE A 83 9.22 -18.97 -3.64
C PHE A 83 9.73 -19.13 -5.08
N THR A 84 9.55 -18.07 -5.85
CA THR A 84 10.27 -17.83 -7.10
C THR A 84 11.10 -16.57 -6.93
N ILE A 85 12.42 -16.69 -6.98
CA ILE A 85 13.35 -15.56 -6.96
C ILE A 85 13.68 -15.16 -8.40
N PHE A 86 13.80 -13.87 -8.67
CA PHE A 86 14.14 -13.38 -10.00
C PHE A 86 14.90 -12.07 -9.96
N ASP A 87 15.75 -11.87 -10.96
CA ASP A 87 16.43 -10.62 -11.24
C ASP A 87 16.11 -10.14 -12.66
N ALA A 88 15.94 -8.83 -12.80
CA ALA A 88 15.76 -8.20 -14.10
C ALA A 88 17.09 -8.24 -14.87
N PRO A 89 17.06 -8.50 -16.20
CA PRO A 89 18.25 -8.43 -17.04
C PRO A 89 18.92 -7.05 -16.95
N GLY A 90 20.21 -7.02 -16.63
CA GLY A 90 20.98 -5.78 -16.43
C GLY A 90 21.01 -5.26 -15.00
N ALA A 91 20.34 -5.94 -14.05
CA ALA A 91 20.43 -5.56 -12.64
C ALA A 91 21.87 -5.67 -12.13
N GLY A 92 22.32 -4.64 -11.41
CA GLY A 92 23.63 -4.61 -10.78
C GLY A 92 23.70 -5.54 -9.56
N THR A 93 24.90 -5.91 -9.17
CA THR A 93 25.21 -6.90 -8.12
C THR A 93 25.99 -6.32 -6.95
N ALA A 94 26.16 -5.00 -6.88
CA ALA A 94 26.76 -4.34 -5.74
C ALA A 94 25.70 -3.91 -4.71
N ALA A 95 26.15 -3.59 -3.51
CA ALA A 95 25.28 -3.09 -2.43
C ALA A 95 24.41 -1.92 -2.90
N GLY A 96 23.12 -1.99 -2.63
CA GLY A 96 22.14 -0.98 -3.06
C GLY A 96 21.58 -1.17 -4.46
N GLN A 97 22.17 -2.00 -5.29
CA GLN A 97 21.74 -2.35 -6.65
C GLN A 97 20.75 -3.54 -6.63
N GLY A 98 20.35 -4.00 -7.83
CA GLY A 98 19.50 -5.19 -7.98
C GLY A 98 18.02 -4.85 -8.20
N THR A 99 17.16 -5.87 -8.09
CA THR A 99 15.76 -5.88 -8.54
C THR A 99 14.79 -5.65 -7.39
N ARG A 100 13.77 -4.79 -7.60
CA ARG A 100 12.65 -4.57 -6.66
C ARG A 100 11.33 -4.79 -7.39
N ALA A 101 10.45 -5.62 -6.84
CA ALA A 101 9.07 -5.78 -7.29
C ALA A 101 8.13 -4.98 -6.38
N TYR A 102 7.28 -4.14 -6.95
CA TYR A 102 6.39 -3.26 -6.18
C TYR A 102 4.91 -3.56 -6.34
N ALA A 103 4.47 -3.89 -7.54
CA ALA A 103 3.06 -4.08 -7.81
C ALA A 103 2.79 -5.30 -8.70
N THR A 104 1.66 -5.96 -8.45
CA THR A 104 1.13 -7.03 -9.30
C THR A 104 -0.31 -6.75 -9.69
N ASN A 105 -0.72 -7.15 -10.89
CA ASN A 105 -2.11 -7.06 -11.32
C ASN A 105 -2.83 -8.41 -11.28
N SER A 106 -4.13 -8.41 -11.53
CA SER A 106 -4.98 -9.61 -11.54
C SER A 106 -4.61 -10.62 -12.64
N SER A 107 -3.94 -10.20 -13.71
CA SER A 107 -3.42 -11.10 -14.75
C SER A 107 -2.11 -11.78 -14.36
N GLY A 108 -1.51 -11.39 -13.22
CA GLY A 108 -0.28 -11.95 -12.68
C GLY A 108 1.00 -11.31 -13.21
N SER A 109 0.90 -10.20 -13.92
CA SER A 109 2.05 -9.38 -14.30
C SER A 109 2.57 -8.61 -13.09
N ILE A 110 3.89 -8.40 -13.02
CA ILE A 110 4.57 -7.71 -11.93
C ILE A 110 5.37 -6.54 -12.52
N THR A 111 5.34 -5.40 -11.87
CA THR A 111 6.18 -4.25 -12.22
C THR A 111 7.00 -3.76 -11.04
N GLY A 112 8.05 -3.08 -11.36
CA GLY A 112 8.99 -2.45 -10.45
C GLY A 112 10.18 -1.90 -11.22
N TYR A 113 11.27 -1.68 -10.54
CA TYR A 113 12.51 -1.25 -11.18
C TYR A 113 13.71 -2.03 -10.66
N PHE A 114 14.79 -1.99 -11.41
CA PHE A 114 16.10 -2.43 -10.95
C PHE A 114 17.10 -1.29 -11.04
N THR A 115 18.14 -1.39 -10.25
CA THR A 115 19.29 -0.48 -10.31
C THR A 115 20.45 -1.24 -10.95
N ASP A 116 21.01 -0.69 -12.02
CA ASP A 116 22.13 -1.29 -12.75
C ASP A 116 23.50 -1.07 -12.05
N SER A 117 24.59 -1.54 -12.68
CA SER A 117 25.94 -1.38 -12.17
C SER A 117 26.44 0.08 -12.13
N SER A 118 25.80 0.98 -12.83
CA SER A 118 26.09 2.42 -12.84
C SER A 118 25.20 3.20 -11.85
N ASN A 119 24.38 2.50 -11.07
CA ASN A 119 23.34 3.05 -10.18
C ASN A 119 22.24 3.83 -10.90
N VAL A 120 21.95 3.50 -12.16
CA VAL A 120 20.80 4.02 -12.92
C VAL A 120 19.61 3.10 -12.72
N ALA A 121 18.41 3.69 -12.57
CA ALA A 121 17.17 2.94 -12.41
C ALA A 121 16.50 2.67 -13.76
N HIS A 122 16.02 1.44 -13.95
CA HIS A 122 15.30 0.99 -15.13
C HIS A 122 13.99 0.33 -14.73
N GLY A 123 12.89 0.74 -15.35
CA GLY A 123 11.59 0.10 -15.15
C GLY A 123 11.52 -1.27 -15.81
N TYR A 124 10.72 -2.19 -15.26
CA TYR A 124 10.43 -3.47 -15.91
C TYR A 124 8.98 -3.91 -15.72
N VAL A 125 8.52 -4.76 -16.62
CA VAL A 125 7.34 -5.58 -16.43
C VAL A 125 7.71 -7.04 -16.63
N ARG A 126 7.32 -7.89 -15.64
CA ARG A 126 7.48 -9.34 -15.70
C ARG A 126 6.11 -9.97 -15.95
N SER A 127 5.97 -10.73 -17.03
CA SER A 127 4.74 -11.46 -17.33
C SER A 127 4.52 -12.60 -16.33
N LYS A 128 3.29 -13.15 -16.29
CA LYS A 128 2.97 -14.35 -15.51
C LYS A 128 3.87 -15.55 -15.88
N GLN A 129 4.30 -15.64 -17.15
CA GLN A 129 5.19 -16.70 -17.66
C GLN A 129 6.66 -16.47 -17.28
N GLY A 130 7.00 -15.34 -16.68
CA GLY A 130 8.36 -15.04 -16.23
C GLY A 130 9.19 -14.21 -17.22
N VAL A 131 8.64 -13.84 -18.38
CA VAL A 131 9.35 -12.98 -19.34
C VAL A 131 9.41 -11.56 -18.77
N ILE A 132 10.62 -11.00 -18.73
CA ILE A 132 10.87 -9.62 -18.23
C ILE A 132 11.18 -8.73 -19.43
N THR A 133 10.40 -7.66 -19.56
CA THR A 133 10.62 -6.58 -20.53
C THR A 133 11.06 -5.33 -19.76
N VAL A 134 12.27 -4.85 -20.07
CA VAL A 134 12.83 -3.62 -19.49
C VAL A 134 12.39 -2.42 -20.32
N PHE A 135 12.16 -1.29 -19.68
CA PHE A 135 11.80 -0.03 -20.34
C PHE A 135 12.34 1.19 -19.60
N ASP A 136 12.63 2.24 -20.37
CA ASP A 136 12.97 3.55 -19.85
C ASP A 136 12.04 4.63 -20.38
N ALA A 137 11.66 5.56 -19.53
CA ALA A 137 10.84 6.70 -19.92
C ALA A 137 11.67 7.65 -20.81
N PRO A 138 11.11 8.16 -21.91
CA PRO A 138 11.77 9.19 -22.71
C PRO A 138 12.14 10.40 -21.85
N GLY A 139 13.42 10.79 -21.86
CA GLY A 139 13.95 11.89 -21.04
C GLY A 139 14.53 11.46 -19.70
N ALA A 140 14.45 10.18 -19.33
CA ALA A 140 15.13 9.68 -18.14
C ALA A 140 16.66 9.90 -18.23
N GLY A 141 17.23 10.40 -17.14
CA GLY A 141 18.68 10.59 -17.03
C GLY A 141 19.42 9.26 -16.88
N THR A 142 20.69 9.25 -17.18
CA THR A 142 21.58 8.07 -17.14
C THR A 142 22.68 8.19 -16.09
N GLY A 143 22.60 9.17 -15.21
CA GLY A 143 23.48 9.32 -14.06
C GLY A 143 23.03 8.49 -12.86
N ALA A 144 23.92 8.30 -11.90
CA ALA A 144 23.62 7.60 -10.67
C ALA A 144 22.44 8.26 -9.93
N GLY A 145 21.44 7.47 -9.53
CA GLY A 145 20.21 7.93 -8.88
C GLY A 145 19.17 8.52 -9.86
N GLN A 146 19.45 8.55 -11.15
CA GLN A 146 18.52 8.92 -12.21
C GLN A 146 17.87 7.67 -12.84
N GLY A 147 16.99 7.88 -13.83
CA GLY A 147 16.37 6.78 -14.56
C GLY A 147 14.86 6.67 -14.33
N THR A 148 14.30 5.47 -14.52
CA THR A 148 12.85 5.18 -14.56
C THR A 148 12.40 4.38 -13.34
N PHE A 149 11.40 4.89 -12.63
CA PHE A 149 10.94 4.36 -11.36
C PHE A 149 9.43 4.07 -11.34
N PRO A 150 8.97 2.86 -11.69
CA PRO A 150 7.72 2.31 -11.14
C PRO A 150 7.97 1.98 -9.66
N PHE A 151 7.59 2.88 -8.74
CA PHE A 151 8.13 2.87 -7.39
C PHE A 151 7.07 3.03 -6.30
N ASN A 152 7.22 2.23 -5.27
CA ASN A 152 6.66 2.37 -3.93
C ASN A 152 5.13 2.51 -3.85
N SER A 153 4.39 1.77 -4.68
CA SER A 153 2.93 1.65 -4.57
C SER A 153 2.46 0.28 -5.08
N PRO A 154 1.44 -0.31 -4.49
CA PRO A 154 0.83 -1.54 -5.01
C PRO A 154 -0.09 -1.28 -6.21
N ASN A 155 -0.39 -0.02 -6.55
CA ASN A 155 -1.34 0.35 -7.60
C ASN A 155 -0.66 0.88 -8.87
N LEU A 156 0.61 0.51 -9.12
CA LEU A 156 1.39 0.99 -10.27
C LEU A 156 1.00 0.35 -11.61
N ILE A 157 0.36 -0.80 -11.59
CA ILE A 157 -0.04 -1.54 -12.79
C ILE A 157 -1.53 -1.88 -12.74
N ASN A 158 -2.28 -1.51 -13.78
CA ASN A 158 -3.69 -1.82 -13.85
C ASN A 158 -3.95 -3.23 -14.43
N PRO A 159 -5.20 -3.76 -14.38
CA PRO A 159 -5.55 -5.07 -14.93
C PRO A 159 -5.18 -5.24 -16.40
N GLU A 160 -5.24 -4.20 -17.20
CA GLU A 160 -4.95 -4.18 -18.64
C GLU A 160 -3.44 -4.19 -18.94
N GLY A 161 -2.58 -3.94 -17.90
CA GLY A 161 -1.13 -3.95 -18.02
C GLY A 161 -0.52 -2.58 -18.30
N ALA A 162 -1.29 -1.49 -18.20
CA ALA A 162 -0.73 -0.15 -18.21
C ALA A 162 -0.03 0.14 -16.86
N ILE A 163 1.11 0.84 -16.92
CA ILE A 163 1.99 1.09 -15.77
C ILE A 163 2.21 2.58 -15.63
N THR A 164 2.14 3.07 -14.40
CA THR A 164 2.52 4.45 -14.05
C THR A 164 3.74 4.48 -13.12
N GLY A 165 4.37 5.62 -13.00
CA GLY A 165 5.51 5.89 -12.15
C GLY A 165 6.12 7.24 -12.50
N TYR A 166 7.35 7.46 -12.09
CA TYR A 166 8.08 8.67 -12.44
C TYR A 166 9.48 8.35 -12.98
N TYR A 167 10.10 9.33 -13.61
CA TYR A 167 11.51 9.25 -13.95
C TYR A 167 12.25 10.50 -13.44
N VAL A 168 13.53 10.34 -13.21
CA VAL A 168 14.44 11.41 -12.85
C VAL A 168 15.25 11.75 -14.09
N ASP A 169 15.20 13.00 -14.51
CA ASP A 169 15.94 13.49 -15.68
C ASP A 169 17.41 13.79 -15.36
N SER A 170 18.18 14.24 -16.35
CA SER A 170 19.60 14.56 -16.20
C SER A 170 19.87 15.77 -15.30
N ALA A 171 18.85 16.61 -15.03
CA ALA A 171 18.93 17.73 -14.11
C ALA A 171 18.53 17.34 -12.68
N GLY A 172 18.02 16.12 -12.46
CA GLY A 172 17.53 15.62 -11.18
C GLY A 172 16.10 16.01 -10.87
N ALA A 173 15.35 16.54 -11.84
CA ALA A 173 13.92 16.83 -11.70
C ALA A 173 13.07 15.57 -11.99
N TRP A 174 11.89 15.50 -11.38
CA TRP A 174 10.98 14.36 -11.47
C TRP A 174 9.83 14.62 -12.44
N HIS A 175 9.50 13.62 -13.24
CA HIS A 175 8.43 13.69 -14.23
C HIS A 175 7.60 12.41 -14.17
N GLY A 176 6.26 12.54 -14.21
CA GLY A 176 5.37 11.40 -14.29
C GLY A 176 5.44 10.71 -15.65
N PHE A 177 5.17 9.41 -15.69
CA PHE A 177 4.97 8.67 -16.93
C PHE A 177 3.77 7.72 -16.85
N LEU A 178 3.22 7.43 -18.02
CA LEU A 178 2.24 6.37 -18.25
C LEU A 178 2.75 5.50 -19.41
N ARG A 179 2.99 4.22 -19.14
CA ARG A 179 3.29 3.19 -20.14
C ARG A 179 2.01 2.42 -20.41
N ASP A 180 1.51 2.45 -21.65
CA ASP A 180 0.34 1.67 -22.03
C ASP A 180 0.66 0.15 -22.11
N LYS A 181 -0.37 -0.68 -22.28
CA LYS A 181 -0.23 -2.13 -22.42
C LYS A 181 0.64 -2.58 -23.62
N ASN A 182 0.78 -1.74 -24.64
CA ASN A 182 1.56 -2.01 -25.85
C ASN A 182 3.02 -1.55 -25.71
N GLY A 183 3.34 -0.84 -24.63
CA GLY A 183 4.69 -0.35 -24.36
C GLY A 183 4.95 1.10 -24.74
N LEU A 184 3.96 1.82 -25.30
CA LEU A 184 4.08 3.25 -25.57
C LEU A 184 4.13 4.02 -24.24
N ILE A 185 5.12 4.89 -24.09
CA ILE A 185 5.31 5.71 -22.89
C ILE A 185 5.00 7.16 -23.20
N THR A 186 4.08 7.73 -22.43
CA THR A 186 3.76 9.16 -22.42
C THR A 186 4.26 9.76 -21.12
N THR A 187 5.02 10.86 -21.20
CA THR A 187 5.54 11.58 -20.04
C THR A 187 4.71 12.84 -19.78
N PHE A 188 4.63 13.26 -18.52
CA PHE A 188 3.86 14.44 -18.13
C PHE A 188 4.43 15.10 -16.87
N GLY A 189 4.10 16.38 -16.69
CA GLY A 189 4.36 17.14 -15.46
C GLY A 189 3.06 17.78 -14.97
N ALA A 190 2.83 17.78 -13.66
CA ALA A 190 1.71 18.49 -13.06
C ALA A 190 1.92 20.02 -13.19
N PRO A 191 0.86 20.80 -13.47
CA PRO A 191 0.95 22.24 -13.46
C PRO A 191 1.43 22.76 -12.10
N GLY A 192 2.48 23.59 -12.08
CA GLY A 192 3.08 24.10 -10.84
C GLY A 192 4.22 23.26 -10.28
N ALA A 193 4.51 22.10 -10.88
CA ALA A 193 5.64 21.29 -10.45
C ALA A 193 6.97 22.02 -10.62
N GLY A 194 7.83 21.93 -9.59
CA GLY A 194 9.18 22.49 -9.63
C GLY A 194 10.08 21.72 -10.59
N THR A 195 11.18 22.33 -10.99
CA THR A 195 12.15 21.78 -11.96
C THR A 195 13.55 21.62 -11.36
N GLY A 196 13.70 21.85 -10.07
CA GLY A 196 14.95 21.65 -9.35
C GLY A 196 15.19 20.19 -9.00
N VAL A 197 16.39 19.91 -8.50
CA VAL A 197 16.75 18.57 -7.99
C VAL A 197 15.80 18.16 -6.88
N GLY A 198 15.18 16.97 -7.01
CA GLY A 198 14.23 16.46 -6.03
C GLY A 198 12.87 17.16 -6.05
N GLN A 199 12.57 17.94 -7.09
CA GLN A 199 11.27 18.56 -7.33
C GLN A 199 10.61 17.93 -8.57
N GLY A 200 9.32 18.19 -8.77
CA GLY A 200 8.61 17.67 -9.94
C GLY A 200 7.51 16.68 -9.59
N THR A 201 7.09 15.87 -10.55
CA THR A 201 5.88 15.05 -10.51
C THR A 201 6.18 13.57 -10.27
N GLN A 202 5.52 12.98 -9.29
CA GLN A 202 5.54 11.53 -9.02
C GLN A 202 4.13 10.93 -9.12
N SER A 203 3.94 9.96 -10.01
CA SER A 203 2.70 9.19 -10.13
C SER A 203 2.75 7.91 -9.30
N PHE A 204 1.66 7.60 -8.60
CA PHE A 204 1.61 6.52 -7.61
C PHE A 204 0.55 5.46 -7.89
N ALA A 205 -0.55 5.81 -8.55
CA ALA A 205 -1.60 4.85 -8.81
C ALA A 205 -2.27 5.08 -10.16
N ILE A 206 -2.75 3.99 -10.77
CA ILE A 206 -3.50 3.99 -12.01
C ILE A 206 -4.80 3.18 -11.86
N THR A 207 -5.93 3.74 -12.33
CA THR A 207 -7.21 3.03 -12.39
C THR A 207 -7.27 2.08 -13.60
N PRO A 208 -8.22 1.11 -13.63
CA PRO A 208 -8.53 0.36 -14.85
C PRO A 208 -8.88 1.26 -16.03
N GLY A 209 -9.52 2.40 -15.80
CA GLY A 209 -9.87 3.39 -16.83
C GLY A 209 -8.69 4.23 -17.34
N GLY A 210 -7.53 4.18 -16.70
CA GLY A 210 -6.34 4.94 -17.09
C GLY A 210 -6.18 6.29 -16.39
N ASP A 211 -7.03 6.63 -15.41
CA ASP A 211 -6.80 7.79 -14.56
C ASP A 211 -5.58 7.52 -13.66
N VAL A 212 -4.76 8.54 -13.45
CA VAL A 212 -3.52 8.47 -12.65
C VAL A 212 -3.57 9.50 -11.54
N THR A 213 -3.19 9.11 -10.33
CA THR A 213 -3.00 10.04 -9.21
C THR A 213 -1.57 9.95 -8.67
N GLY A 214 -1.17 10.98 -7.97
CA GLY A 214 0.11 11.11 -7.32
C GLY A 214 0.24 12.49 -6.70
N PHE A 215 1.46 12.96 -6.60
CA PHE A 215 1.78 14.27 -6.05
C PHE A 215 2.92 14.92 -6.81
N TYR A 216 3.13 16.20 -6.58
CA TYR A 216 4.30 16.90 -7.07
C TYR A 216 4.88 17.83 -6.00
N PHE A 217 6.17 18.05 -6.08
CA PHE A 217 6.85 19.09 -5.33
C PHE A 217 6.94 20.34 -6.19
N ASP A 218 6.53 21.46 -5.66
CA ASP A 218 6.67 22.77 -6.30
C ASP A 218 8.10 23.34 -6.14
N ALA A 219 8.32 24.57 -6.60
CA ALA A 219 9.63 25.22 -6.50
C ALA A 219 10.06 25.53 -5.05
N THR A 220 9.14 25.50 -4.09
CA THR A 220 9.42 25.68 -2.66
C THR A 220 9.56 24.36 -1.92
N SER A 221 9.40 23.24 -2.63
CA SER A 221 9.35 21.86 -2.11
C SER A 221 8.10 21.59 -1.24
N ALA A 222 7.04 22.38 -1.37
CA ALA A 222 5.73 22.03 -0.86
C ALA A 222 5.09 20.96 -1.76
N VAL A 223 4.19 20.16 -1.17
CA VAL A 223 3.61 18.97 -1.81
C VAL A 223 2.15 19.19 -2.17
N HIS A 224 1.79 18.84 -3.39
CA HIS A 224 0.45 19.02 -3.93
C HIS A 224 -0.03 17.73 -4.58
N GLY A 225 -1.28 17.35 -4.34
CA GLY A 225 -1.90 16.21 -5.01
C GLY A 225 -2.30 16.53 -6.45
N PHE A 226 -2.34 15.54 -7.31
CA PHE A 226 -2.91 15.66 -8.65
C PHE A 226 -3.74 14.45 -9.05
N LEU A 227 -4.69 14.69 -9.95
CA LEU A 227 -5.42 13.71 -10.73
C LEU A 227 -5.21 14.00 -12.21
N ARG A 228 -4.69 13.04 -12.97
CA ARG A 228 -4.63 13.05 -14.42
C ARG A 228 -5.69 12.10 -14.95
N ASP A 229 -6.67 12.61 -15.69
CA ASP A 229 -7.70 11.76 -16.31
C ASP A 229 -7.13 10.93 -17.49
N ALA A 230 -7.90 9.97 -17.98
CA ALA A 230 -7.51 9.11 -19.10
C ALA A 230 -7.26 9.89 -20.40
N ASN A 231 -7.80 11.11 -20.56
CA ASN A 231 -7.56 11.99 -21.71
C ASN A 231 -6.30 12.83 -21.56
N GLY A 232 -5.67 12.81 -20.37
CA GLY A 232 -4.44 13.54 -20.09
C GLY A 232 -4.62 14.91 -19.43
N LEU A 233 -5.86 15.30 -19.10
CA LEU A 233 -6.11 16.52 -18.32
C LEU A 233 -5.64 16.32 -16.87
N ILE A 234 -4.82 17.24 -16.37
CA ILE A 234 -4.32 17.21 -14.99
C ILE A 234 -5.02 18.29 -14.19
N THR A 235 -5.63 17.87 -13.07
CA THR A 235 -6.20 18.72 -12.04
C THR A 235 -5.39 18.56 -10.77
N THR A 236 -4.93 19.66 -10.19
CA THR A 236 -4.21 19.68 -8.92
C THR A 236 -5.16 19.96 -7.76
N PHE A 237 -4.83 19.45 -6.58
CA PHE A 237 -5.65 19.66 -5.38
C PHE A 237 -4.80 19.73 -4.12
N ASP A 238 -5.23 20.61 -3.20
CA ASP A 238 -4.72 20.69 -1.84
C ASP A 238 -5.87 20.53 -0.86
N LEU A 239 -5.63 19.79 0.20
CA LEU A 239 -6.65 19.60 1.22
C LEU A 239 -6.61 20.72 2.26
N PRO A 240 -7.75 21.07 2.86
CA PRO A 240 -7.77 21.94 4.01
C PRO A 240 -6.87 21.41 5.14
N ASN A 241 -6.17 22.29 5.82
CA ASN A 241 -5.22 22.01 6.90
C ASN A 241 -3.92 21.33 6.47
N SER A 242 -3.66 21.15 5.18
CA SER A 242 -2.32 20.80 4.70
C SER A 242 -1.33 21.90 5.07
N GLY A 243 -0.12 21.51 5.48
CA GLY A 243 0.99 22.45 5.61
C GLY A 243 1.41 22.99 4.24
N THR A 244 2.13 24.10 4.24
CA THR A 244 2.61 24.78 3.02
C THR A 244 4.12 24.94 3.00
N GLY A 245 4.80 24.39 3.99
CA GLY A 245 6.26 24.38 4.06
C GLY A 245 6.86 23.24 3.22
N PRO A 246 8.20 23.18 3.12
CA PRO A 246 8.89 22.09 2.44
C PRO A 246 8.47 20.72 3.00
N GLN A 247 8.17 19.78 2.11
CA GLN A 247 7.70 18.42 2.41
C GLN A 247 6.34 18.34 3.15
N GLN A 248 5.65 19.46 3.33
CA GLN A 248 4.28 19.51 3.84
C GLN A 248 3.30 19.59 2.68
N GLY A 249 2.04 19.16 2.89
CA GLY A 249 1.03 19.27 1.85
C GLY A 249 0.17 18.03 1.65
N THR A 250 -0.21 17.75 0.40
CA THR A 250 -1.16 16.69 0.05
C THR A 250 -0.51 15.66 -0.87
N TYR A 251 -0.46 14.38 -0.44
CA TYR A 251 0.01 13.25 -1.23
C TYR A 251 -1.16 12.40 -1.72
N GLY A 252 -1.43 12.39 -3.02
CA GLY A 252 -2.34 11.41 -3.63
C GLY A 252 -1.66 10.05 -3.75
N GLY A 253 -2.21 8.99 -3.13
CA GLY A 253 -1.54 7.69 -3.00
C GLY A 253 -2.22 6.54 -3.75
N GLY A 254 -3.54 6.46 -3.76
CA GLY A 254 -4.27 5.33 -4.33
C GLY A 254 -5.68 5.66 -4.75
N PHE A 255 -6.36 4.71 -5.39
CA PHE A 255 -7.77 4.84 -5.80
C PHE A 255 -8.64 3.82 -5.10
N THR A 256 -9.78 4.26 -4.62
CA THR A 256 -10.89 3.36 -4.27
C THR A 256 -11.56 2.81 -5.55
N PRO A 257 -12.31 1.70 -5.48
CA PRO A 257 -13.03 1.17 -6.63
C PRO A 257 -14.03 2.15 -7.27
N ASN A 258 -14.57 3.09 -6.50
CA ASN A 258 -15.46 4.14 -7.00
C ASN A 258 -14.71 5.39 -7.49
N GLY A 259 -13.36 5.38 -7.44
CA GLY A 259 -12.50 6.43 -7.96
C GLY A 259 -12.29 7.61 -7.01
N SER A 260 -12.58 7.47 -5.70
CA SER A 260 -12.09 8.40 -4.68
C SER A 260 -10.58 8.21 -4.52
N ILE A 261 -9.86 9.25 -4.09
CA ILE A 261 -8.42 9.23 -3.87
C ILE A 261 -8.14 8.97 -2.40
N LEU A 262 -7.35 7.94 -2.11
CA LEU A 262 -6.72 7.70 -0.82
C LEU A 262 -5.37 8.40 -0.79
N GLY A 263 -4.98 8.97 0.35
CA GLY A 263 -3.66 9.58 0.45
C GLY A 263 -3.29 10.04 1.86
N VAL A 264 -2.20 10.79 1.94
CA VAL A 264 -1.66 11.36 3.17
C VAL A 264 -1.66 12.88 3.07
N LEU A 265 -2.22 13.53 4.08
CA LEU A 265 -2.09 14.96 4.32
C LEU A 265 -0.96 15.16 5.35
N ILE A 266 0.01 16.01 5.05
CA ILE A 266 1.04 16.43 6.01
C ILE A 266 0.73 17.85 6.46
N ASP A 267 0.50 18.02 7.75
CA ASP A 267 0.13 19.29 8.33
C ASP A 267 1.32 20.26 8.52
N ALA A 268 1.08 21.43 9.08
CA ALA A 268 2.12 22.44 9.33
C ALA A 268 3.15 22.03 10.42
N ASN A 269 2.84 21.00 11.23
CA ASN A 269 3.75 20.41 12.19
C ASN A 269 4.48 19.18 11.64
N THR A 270 4.30 18.86 10.34
CA THR A 270 4.82 17.66 9.67
C THR A 270 4.27 16.36 10.23
N VAL A 271 3.03 16.38 10.74
CA VAL A 271 2.29 15.18 11.16
C VAL A 271 1.52 14.62 9.96
N ASN A 272 1.54 13.30 9.81
CA ASN A 272 0.87 12.58 8.74
C ASN A 272 -0.58 12.21 9.14
N HIS A 273 -1.55 12.55 8.30
CA HIS A 273 -2.97 12.21 8.47
C HIS A 273 -3.49 11.47 7.26
N GLY A 274 -4.23 10.37 7.47
CA GLY A 274 -4.88 9.68 6.38
C GLY A 274 -6.07 10.47 5.83
N PHE A 275 -6.31 10.42 4.52
CA PHE A 275 -7.51 11.00 3.92
C PHE A 275 -8.14 10.16 2.82
N LEU A 276 -9.43 10.38 2.60
CA LEU A 276 -10.21 10.00 1.43
C LEU A 276 -10.81 11.26 0.81
N LEU A 277 -10.45 11.55 -0.43
CA LEU A 277 -11.06 12.60 -1.26
C LEU A 277 -12.05 11.94 -2.21
N ASN A 278 -13.34 12.19 -2.01
CA ASN A 278 -14.41 11.66 -2.85
C ASN A 278 -14.55 12.45 -4.15
N LYS A 279 -15.19 11.85 -5.18
CA LYS A 279 -15.43 12.50 -6.48
C LYS A 279 -16.31 13.73 -6.40
N ASP A 280 -17.14 13.85 -5.37
CA ASP A 280 -17.96 15.03 -5.10
C ASP A 280 -17.20 16.16 -4.40
N GLY A 281 -15.90 15.98 -4.15
CA GLY A 281 -15.05 16.94 -3.45
C GLY A 281 -15.09 16.85 -1.93
N THR A 282 -15.91 15.95 -1.36
CA THR A 282 -15.92 15.77 0.10
C THR A 282 -14.66 15.06 0.56
N VAL A 283 -14.10 15.50 1.69
CA VAL A 283 -12.88 14.94 2.28
C VAL A 283 -13.22 14.31 3.63
N THR A 284 -12.71 13.11 3.85
CA THR A 284 -12.71 12.45 5.16
C THR A 284 -11.27 12.24 5.59
N THR A 285 -10.86 12.86 6.69
CA THR A 285 -9.57 12.58 7.33
C THR A 285 -9.74 11.57 8.45
N PHE A 286 -8.70 10.81 8.73
CA PHE A 286 -8.69 9.83 9.82
C PHE A 286 -7.27 9.59 10.33
N ASP A 287 -7.19 9.32 11.64
CA ASP A 287 -5.94 8.94 12.31
C ASP A 287 -6.12 7.65 13.08
N ALA A 288 -5.04 6.89 13.20
CA ALA A 288 -4.96 5.77 14.13
C ALA A 288 -4.93 6.33 15.56
N PRO A 289 -5.67 5.71 16.51
CA PRO A 289 -5.80 6.24 17.86
C PRO A 289 -4.47 6.48 18.58
N ASP A 290 -3.49 5.60 18.37
CA ASP A 290 -2.17 5.64 19.02
C ASP A 290 -1.08 6.28 18.15
N ALA A 291 -1.46 6.95 17.04
CA ALA A 291 -0.52 7.66 16.17
C ALA A 291 0.15 8.83 16.91
N GLY A 292 1.45 8.98 16.69
CA GLY A 292 2.22 10.09 17.22
C GLY A 292 1.87 11.42 16.54
N THR A 293 2.17 12.53 17.20
CA THR A 293 1.88 13.89 16.74
C THR A 293 3.13 14.75 16.57
N GLY A 294 4.29 14.13 16.57
CA GLY A 294 5.57 14.79 16.31
C GLY A 294 5.95 14.77 14.83
N PHE A 295 7.13 15.29 14.54
CA PHE A 295 7.71 15.35 13.19
C PHE A 295 7.76 13.97 12.55
N ASP A 296 7.21 13.82 11.32
CA ASP A 296 7.18 12.60 10.52
C ASP A 296 6.48 11.39 11.22
N GLN A 297 5.65 11.67 12.23
CA GLN A 297 4.78 10.70 12.89
C GLN A 297 3.37 10.78 12.31
N GLY A 298 2.44 9.94 12.80
CA GLY A 298 1.05 9.98 12.36
C GLY A 298 0.64 8.80 11.51
N THR A 299 -0.42 8.94 10.72
CA THR A 299 -1.13 7.87 10.02
C THR A 299 -0.85 7.87 8.52
N LEU A 300 -0.36 6.75 7.99
CA LEU A 300 0.03 6.56 6.60
C LEU A 300 -0.81 5.43 5.96
N PRO A 301 -1.98 5.72 5.39
CA PRO A 301 -2.72 4.75 4.60
C PRO A 301 -2.01 4.48 3.27
N TRP A 302 -2.03 3.20 2.83
CA TRP A 302 -1.27 2.80 1.66
C TRP A 302 -2.06 1.94 0.67
N GLY A 303 -2.66 0.85 1.13
CA GLY A 303 -3.45 -0.07 0.31
C GLY A 303 -4.95 0.11 0.53
N ILE A 304 -5.74 -0.12 -0.52
CA ILE A 304 -7.20 -0.15 -0.45
C ILE A 304 -7.74 -1.25 -1.35
N ASN A 305 -8.70 -2.03 -0.86
CA ASN A 305 -9.31 -3.11 -1.62
C ASN A 305 -10.67 -2.74 -2.23
N THR A 306 -11.24 -3.67 -3.00
CA THR A 306 -12.55 -3.52 -3.64
C THR A 306 -13.71 -3.38 -2.65
N ASN A 307 -13.55 -3.82 -1.41
CA ASN A 307 -14.54 -3.67 -0.33
C ASN A 307 -14.37 -2.36 0.45
N ARG A 308 -13.49 -1.46 -0.02
CA ARG A 308 -13.16 -0.17 0.59
C ARG A 308 -12.50 -0.29 1.97
N ALA A 309 -11.96 -1.45 2.31
CA ALA A 309 -11.09 -1.58 3.46
C ALA A 309 -9.71 -1.02 3.10
N ILE A 310 -9.17 -0.20 4.00
CA ILE A 310 -7.88 0.50 3.87
C ILE A 310 -6.90 -0.15 4.82
N THR A 311 -5.66 -0.29 4.39
CA THR A 311 -4.55 -0.69 5.23
C THR A 311 -3.39 0.29 5.12
N GLY A 312 -2.52 0.26 6.10
CA GLY A 312 -1.32 1.08 6.17
C GLY A 312 -0.64 0.89 7.52
N TRP A 313 0.13 1.85 7.90
CA TRP A 313 0.77 1.88 9.21
C TRP A 313 0.65 3.28 9.82
N TYR A 314 0.85 3.37 11.10
CA TYR A 314 1.09 4.65 11.77
C TYR A 314 2.43 4.61 12.50
N VAL A 315 2.99 5.76 12.73
CA VAL A 315 4.21 5.96 13.51
C VAL A 315 3.82 6.59 14.84
N ASP A 316 4.18 5.94 15.93
CA ASP A 316 3.89 6.40 17.29
C ASP A 316 4.88 7.47 17.79
N ASN A 317 4.71 7.94 19.03
CA ASN A 317 5.59 8.93 19.66
C ASN A 317 7.01 8.44 19.92
N ALA A 318 7.28 7.13 19.86
CA ALA A 318 8.61 6.53 19.98
C ALA A 318 9.24 6.24 18.60
N TYR A 319 8.62 6.65 17.50
CA TYR A 319 9.00 6.33 16.13
C TYR A 319 8.94 4.83 15.81
N VAL A 320 8.06 4.09 16.46
CA VAL A 320 7.75 2.69 16.12
C VAL A 320 6.59 2.64 15.13
N SER A 321 6.70 1.77 14.13
CA SER A 321 5.64 1.57 13.13
C SER A 321 4.68 0.47 13.57
N HIS A 322 3.37 0.71 13.47
CA HIS A 322 2.29 -0.21 13.80
C HIS A 322 1.33 -0.36 12.63
N GLY A 323 0.94 -1.58 12.32
CA GLY A 323 0.00 -1.85 11.22
C GLY A 323 -1.44 -1.54 11.59
N PHE A 324 -2.25 -1.16 10.61
CA PHE A 324 -3.70 -1.04 10.80
C PHE A 324 -4.49 -1.56 9.60
N VAL A 325 -5.74 -1.92 9.87
CA VAL A 325 -6.80 -2.10 8.88
C VAL A 325 -7.99 -1.26 9.30
N ARG A 326 -8.49 -0.40 8.40
CA ARG A 326 -9.70 0.39 8.56
C ARG A 326 -10.78 -0.18 7.66
N ASP A 327 -11.90 -0.61 8.21
CA ASP A 327 -13.01 -1.17 7.44
C ASP A 327 -13.80 -0.08 6.68
N SER A 328 -14.76 -0.52 5.86
CA SER A 328 -15.61 0.38 5.06
C SER A 328 -16.54 1.27 5.91
N ASN A 329 -16.76 0.94 7.18
CA ASN A 329 -17.54 1.73 8.14
C ASN A 329 -16.68 2.76 8.88
N GLY A 330 -15.36 2.71 8.67
CA GLY A 330 -14.42 3.61 9.31
C GLY A 330 -13.83 3.09 10.62
N VAL A 331 -14.13 1.86 11.03
CA VAL A 331 -13.54 1.25 12.22
C VAL A 331 -12.10 0.84 11.92
N LEU A 332 -11.16 1.39 12.69
CA LEU A 332 -9.75 1.11 12.57
C LEU A 332 -9.33 0.06 13.62
N THR A 333 -8.65 -0.98 13.15
CA THR A 333 -8.08 -2.04 13.98
C THR A 333 -6.58 -2.05 13.82
N GLU A 334 -5.86 -1.80 14.89
CA GLU A 334 -4.40 -1.82 14.96
C GLU A 334 -3.86 -3.22 15.24
N PHE A 335 -2.65 -3.50 14.80
CA PHE A 335 -1.99 -4.76 15.10
C PHE A 335 -0.48 -4.68 14.91
N ASP A 336 0.24 -5.51 15.67
CA ASP A 336 1.66 -5.77 15.48
C ASP A 336 1.93 -7.22 15.12
N VAL A 337 2.94 -7.41 14.28
CA VAL A 337 3.42 -8.74 13.94
C VAL A 337 4.28 -9.27 15.10
N PRO A 338 4.03 -10.50 15.57
CA PRO A 338 4.90 -11.10 16.59
C PRO A 338 6.37 -11.13 16.15
N GLY A 339 7.26 -10.60 16.96
CA GLY A 339 8.70 -10.45 16.67
C GLY A 339 9.08 -9.07 16.12
N ALA A 340 8.11 -8.18 15.85
CA ALA A 340 8.41 -6.80 15.52
C ALA A 340 9.18 -6.11 16.67
N GLY A 341 10.19 -5.34 16.32
CA GLY A 341 10.95 -4.54 17.27
C GLY A 341 10.14 -3.34 17.76
N THR A 342 10.53 -2.80 18.91
CA THR A 342 9.88 -1.67 19.58
C THR A 342 10.78 -0.45 19.70
N GLY A 343 11.90 -0.43 19.00
CA GLY A 343 12.78 0.72 18.90
C GLY A 343 12.41 1.63 17.73
N PRO A 344 12.99 2.83 17.65
CA PRO A 344 12.76 3.77 16.56
C PRO A 344 13.04 3.15 15.19
N PHE A 345 12.14 3.37 14.23
CA PHE A 345 12.16 2.83 12.86
C PHE A 345 12.04 1.31 12.75
N GLN A 346 11.65 0.64 13.83
CA GLN A 346 11.26 -0.77 13.89
C GLN A 346 9.73 -0.90 13.85
N GLY A 347 9.23 -2.14 13.97
CA GLY A 347 7.78 -2.37 14.05
C GLY A 347 7.18 -2.92 12.77
N THR A 348 5.87 -2.72 12.61
CA THR A 348 5.03 -3.34 11.58
C THR A 348 4.65 -2.35 10.48
N THR A 349 4.99 -2.65 9.22
CA THR A 349 4.64 -1.83 8.04
C THR A 349 3.77 -2.64 7.09
N VAL A 350 2.57 -2.15 6.76
CA VAL A 350 1.59 -2.84 5.90
C VAL A 350 1.47 -2.12 4.56
N TYR A 351 1.64 -2.85 3.46
CA TYR A 351 1.67 -2.26 2.12
C TYR A 351 0.37 -2.43 1.34
N ASN A 352 -0.21 -3.61 1.33
CA ASN A 352 -1.43 -3.81 0.54
C ASN A 352 -2.42 -4.78 1.20
N ILE A 353 -3.67 -4.69 0.73
CA ILE A 353 -4.80 -5.49 1.19
C ILE A 353 -5.51 -6.13 -0.01
N ALA A 354 -5.62 -7.46 0.00
CA ALA A 354 -6.35 -8.21 -0.99
C ALA A 354 -7.88 -8.05 -0.85
N PRO A 355 -8.69 -8.38 -1.87
CA PRO A 355 -10.16 -8.31 -1.81
C PRO A 355 -10.78 -9.12 -0.67
N ASN A 356 -10.17 -10.23 -0.27
CA ASN A 356 -10.62 -11.05 0.86
C ASN A 356 -10.21 -10.51 2.24
N GLY A 357 -9.54 -9.34 2.29
CA GLY A 357 -9.10 -8.70 3.52
C GLY A 357 -7.76 -9.18 4.06
N ALA A 358 -7.08 -10.11 3.37
CA ALA A 358 -5.71 -10.47 3.72
C ALA A 358 -4.77 -9.29 3.42
N VAL A 359 -3.85 -9.00 4.34
CA VAL A 359 -2.86 -7.94 4.16
C VAL A 359 -1.46 -8.51 4.10
N ALA A 360 -0.60 -7.85 3.32
CA ALA A 360 0.82 -8.14 3.25
C ALA A 360 1.66 -6.92 3.59
N GLY A 361 2.81 -7.19 4.17
CA GLY A 361 3.78 -6.18 4.58
C GLY A 361 5.06 -6.82 5.10
N TYR A 362 5.84 -6.03 5.78
CA TYR A 362 7.01 -6.51 6.51
C TYR A 362 7.06 -5.90 7.91
N TYR A 363 7.80 -6.51 8.78
CA TYR A 363 8.17 -5.92 10.06
C TYR A 363 9.69 -5.87 10.18
N VAL A 364 10.15 -4.92 10.95
CA VAL A 364 11.57 -4.77 11.30
C VAL A 364 11.73 -5.22 12.76
N ASP A 365 12.60 -6.19 12.98
CA ASP A 365 12.89 -6.75 14.30
C ASP A 365 13.83 -5.87 15.13
N SER A 366 14.13 -6.29 16.35
CA SER A 366 15.05 -5.58 17.26
C SER A 366 16.51 -5.53 16.78
N ASN A 367 16.89 -6.31 15.76
CA ASN A 367 18.21 -6.28 15.11
C ASN A 367 18.22 -5.41 13.86
N ASN A 368 17.11 -4.72 13.56
CA ASN A 368 16.89 -3.96 12.32
C ASN A 368 16.89 -4.83 11.05
N THR A 369 16.49 -6.10 11.16
CA THR A 369 16.30 -7.00 10.03
C THR A 369 14.83 -7.02 9.61
N ALA A 370 14.58 -6.96 8.31
CA ALA A 370 13.21 -6.98 7.76
C ALA A 370 12.73 -8.41 7.52
N HIS A 371 11.47 -8.70 7.86
CA HIS A 371 10.81 -9.99 7.67
C HIS A 371 9.45 -9.79 7.02
N GLY A 372 9.13 -10.55 5.98
CA GLY A 372 7.82 -10.50 5.33
C GLY A 372 6.72 -11.12 6.19
N PHE A 373 5.48 -10.65 6.03
CA PHE A 373 4.33 -11.30 6.64
C PHE A 373 3.07 -11.23 5.75
N VAL A 374 2.15 -12.15 6.03
CA VAL A 374 0.76 -12.11 5.57
C VAL A 374 -0.14 -12.28 6.80
N ARG A 375 -1.11 -11.38 6.98
CA ARG A 375 -2.17 -11.48 7.98
C ARG A 375 -3.49 -11.77 7.28
N LYS A 376 -4.17 -12.86 7.66
CA LYS A 376 -5.50 -13.20 7.20
C LYS A 376 -6.54 -12.70 8.20
N PRO A 377 -7.70 -12.18 7.74
CA PRO A 377 -8.79 -11.81 8.63
C PRO A 377 -9.34 -13.02 9.37
N ALA A 378 -10.03 -12.78 10.48
CA ALA A 378 -10.75 -13.83 11.19
C ALA A 378 -11.86 -14.41 10.30
N GLY A 379 -11.99 -15.75 10.21
CA GLY A 379 -13.11 -16.40 9.51
C GLY A 379 -12.87 -16.81 8.05
N HIS A 380 -11.64 -16.80 7.55
CA HIS A 380 -11.29 -17.30 6.20
C HIS A 380 -10.28 -18.44 6.25
#